data_e8cee3638f4bd975cc78e3f079b538f5
#
_entry.id   e8cee3638f4bd975cc78e3f079b538f5
#
_cell.length_a   1.000
_cell.length_b   1.000
_cell.length_c   1.000
_cell.angle_alpha   90.00
_cell.angle_beta   90.00
_cell.angle_gamma   90.00
#
_symmetry.space_group_name_H-M   'P 1'
#
loop_
_entity.id
_entity.type
_entity.pdbx_description
1 polymer ?
#
loop_
_entity_poly.entity_id
_entity_poly.type
_entity_poly.pdbx_seq_one_letter_code
_entity_poly.pdbx_strand_id
1 'polypeptide(L)'
;MSDNYKPRSLIEIVNDVLSTVRDYYDSEYVYYIEKEQDDIETIYEWCAENVPWQRDRLKMLPSENQPKWMKQEITDTTSDSYSVFQQLDEDTTAVLAAVGVHRGGCEIALMRAVLPYIPQAIALQKMQKQQEYLSYHDDLTGLLNRNSFVDYLDHVKEKELKSLGALSIDINGLKN
;
A
#
# COMPACT_ATOMS: atom_id res chain seq x y z
N MET A 1 -14.73 -3.98 29.83
CA MET A 1 -13.65 -4.62 29.05
C MET A 1 -13.74 -4.02 27.67
N SER A 2 -12.97 -2.97 27.42
CA SER A 2 -12.83 -2.41 26.06
C SER A 2 -11.78 -3.25 25.36
N ASP A 3 -12.21 -4.12 24.45
CA ASP A 3 -11.31 -4.75 23.49
C ASP A 3 -10.53 -3.63 22.78
N ASN A 4 -9.24 -3.59 23.00
CA ASN A 4 -8.32 -2.75 22.26
C ASN A 4 -8.28 -3.24 20.80
N TYR A 5 -9.31 -2.89 20.04
CA TYR A 5 -9.31 -3.09 18.59
C TYR A 5 -8.27 -2.15 17.99
N LYS A 6 -7.05 -2.66 17.84
CA LYS A 6 -6.01 -1.98 17.08
C LYS A 6 -6.32 -2.23 15.61
N PRO A 7 -6.59 -1.19 14.81
CA PRO A 7 -6.83 -1.38 13.39
C PRO A 7 -5.60 -2.05 12.75
N ARG A 8 -5.83 -3.07 11.92
CA ARG A 8 -4.76 -3.76 11.19
C ARG A 8 -4.04 -2.78 10.27
N SER A 9 -2.72 -2.90 10.19
CA SER A 9 -1.93 -2.10 9.24
C SER A 9 -2.25 -2.56 7.80
N LEU A 10 -2.06 -1.65 6.82
CA LEU A 10 -2.20 -2.00 5.40
C LEU A 10 -1.33 -3.20 5.03
N ILE A 11 -0.09 -3.23 5.52
CA ILE A 11 0.87 -4.32 5.24
C ILE A 11 0.30 -5.66 5.73
N GLU A 12 -0.31 -5.69 6.91
CA GLU A 12 -0.95 -6.91 7.43
C GLU A 12 -2.12 -7.36 6.54
N ILE A 13 -2.98 -6.43 6.10
CA ILE A 13 -4.10 -6.75 5.21
C ILE A 13 -3.61 -7.29 3.87
N VAL A 14 -2.65 -6.62 3.25
CA VAL A 14 -2.07 -7.06 1.97
C VAL A 14 -1.40 -8.43 2.12
N ASN A 15 -0.60 -8.63 3.16
CA ASN A 15 0.06 -9.91 3.40
C ASN A 15 -0.94 -11.05 3.64
N ASP A 16 -2.04 -10.81 4.36
CA ASP A 16 -3.11 -11.81 4.55
C ASP A 16 -3.73 -12.23 3.22
N VAL A 17 -3.97 -11.27 2.31
CA VAL A 17 -4.50 -11.56 0.97
C VAL A 17 -3.48 -12.35 0.15
N LEU A 18 -2.22 -11.90 0.10
CA LEU A 18 -1.18 -12.56 -0.68
C LEU A 18 -0.91 -13.98 -0.16
N SER A 19 -0.88 -14.18 1.17
CA SER A 19 -0.70 -15.51 1.77
C SER A 19 -1.88 -16.44 1.47
N THR A 20 -3.12 -15.93 1.46
CA THR A 20 -4.31 -16.71 1.08
C THR A 20 -4.22 -17.19 -0.37
N VAL A 21 -3.81 -16.31 -1.28
CA VAL A 21 -3.59 -16.66 -2.68
C VAL A 21 -2.48 -17.70 -2.80
N ARG A 22 -1.36 -17.51 -2.10
CA ARG A 22 -0.25 -18.45 -2.06
C ARG A 22 -0.71 -19.85 -1.63
N ASP A 23 -1.42 -19.95 -0.53
CA ASP A 23 -1.83 -21.25 0.02
C ASP A 23 -2.81 -21.96 -0.91
N TYR A 24 -3.68 -21.22 -1.59
CA TYR A 24 -4.60 -21.80 -2.56
C TYR A 24 -3.90 -22.36 -3.79
N TYR A 25 -2.93 -21.61 -4.35
CA TYR A 25 -2.20 -22.01 -5.56
C TYR A 25 -0.96 -22.86 -5.26
N ASP A 26 -0.53 -22.98 -4.00
CA ASP A 26 0.75 -23.59 -3.61
C ASP A 26 1.89 -23.01 -4.44
N SER A 27 2.04 -21.69 -4.42
CA SER A 27 2.95 -20.96 -5.28
C SER A 27 4.23 -20.52 -4.57
N GLU A 28 5.31 -20.33 -5.33
CA GLU A 28 6.58 -19.80 -4.81
C GLU A 28 6.48 -18.31 -4.51
N TYR A 29 5.79 -17.56 -5.38
CA TYR A 29 5.60 -16.12 -5.25
C TYR A 29 4.14 -15.73 -5.46
N VAL A 30 3.73 -14.69 -4.75
CA VAL A 30 2.51 -13.93 -5.05
C VAL A 30 2.87 -12.46 -5.10
N TYR A 31 2.44 -11.80 -6.17
CA TYR A 31 2.68 -10.38 -6.41
C TYR A 31 1.36 -9.62 -6.50
N TYR A 32 1.31 -8.45 -5.87
CA TYR A 32 0.37 -7.41 -6.22
C TYR A 32 1.17 -6.21 -6.74
N ILE A 33 0.82 -5.74 -7.93
CA ILE A 33 1.53 -4.67 -8.62
C ILE A 33 0.53 -3.65 -9.12
N GLU A 34 0.79 -2.36 -8.90
CA GLU A 34 0.12 -1.27 -9.60
C GLU A 34 1.09 -0.72 -10.66
N LYS A 35 0.61 -0.58 -11.88
CA LYS A 35 1.37 -0.09 -13.03
C LYS A 35 0.66 1.11 -13.64
N GLU A 36 1.43 2.16 -13.90
CA GLU A 36 1.02 3.25 -14.78
C GLU A 36 1.66 3.00 -16.14
N GLN A 37 0.83 2.65 -17.15
CA GLN A 37 1.29 2.11 -18.43
C GLN A 37 2.20 0.88 -18.22
N ASP A 38 3.51 1.02 -18.42
CA ASP A 38 4.50 -0.05 -18.26
C ASP A 38 5.37 0.11 -17.00
N ASP A 39 5.30 1.25 -16.32
CA ASP A 39 6.08 1.53 -15.13
C ASP A 39 5.43 0.98 -13.86
N ILE A 40 6.23 0.37 -12.99
CA ILE A 40 5.76 -0.19 -11.73
C ILE A 40 5.82 0.89 -10.65
N GLU A 41 4.64 1.37 -10.22
CA GLU A 41 4.49 2.32 -9.13
C GLU A 41 4.55 1.64 -7.77
N THR A 42 3.75 0.61 -7.60
CA THR A 42 3.62 -0.12 -6.33
C THR A 42 3.85 -1.60 -6.57
N ILE A 43 4.60 -2.25 -5.67
CA ILE A 43 4.77 -3.70 -5.67
C ILE A 43 4.77 -4.24 -4.25
N TYR A 44 3.89 -5.20 -3.99
CA TYR A 44 3.91 -6.06 -2.82
C TYR A 44 4.24 -7.47 -3.26
N GLU A 45 5.10 -8.12 -2.52
CA GLU A 45 5.56 -9.48 -2.80
C GLU A 45 5.39 -10.33 -1.55
N TRP A 46 4.91 -11.52 -1.74
CA TRP A 46 5.01 -12.62 -0.78
C TRP A 46 5.81 -13.75 -1.44
N CYS A 47 6.77 -14.33 -0.73
CA CYS A 47 7.55 -15.45 -1.23
C CYS A 47 7.59 -16.60 -0.22
N ALA A 48 7.75 -17.82 -0.73
CA ALA A 48 7.92 -19.02 0.09
C ALA A 48 9.23 -18.98 0.90
N GLU A 49 9.29 -19.78 1.98
CA GLU A 49 10.52 -19.95 2.74
C GLU A 49 11.65 -20.45 1.83
N ASN A 50 12.85 -19.87 2.02
CA ASN A 50 14.06 -20.16 1.23
C ASN A 50 14.03 -19.72 -0.24
N VAL A 51 13.05 -18.94 -0.64
CA VAL A 51 13.00 -18.31 -1.96
C VAL A 51 13.40 -16.85 -1.84
N PRO A 52 14.35 -16.34 -2.68
CA PRO A 52 14.81 -14.96 -2.56
C PRO A 52 13.78 -13.96 -3.07
N TRP A 53 13.66 -12.82 -2.38
CA TRP A 53 12.83 -11.71 -2.81
C TRP A 53 13.25 -11.19 -4.21
N GLN A 54 12.28 -10.91 -5.08
CA GLN A 54 12.48 -10.50 -6.47
C GLN A 54 11.96 -9.09 -6.77
N ARG A 55 11.23 -8.46 -5.85
CA ARG A 55 10.52 -7.19 -6.11
C ARG A 55 11.44 -6.09 -6.63
N ASP A 56 12.64 -5.93 -6.06
CA ASP A 56 13.56 -4.86 -6.48
C ASP A 56 14.11 -5.12 -7.89
N ARG A 57 14.33 -6.40 -8.23
CA ARG A 57 14.70 -6.83 -9.57
C ARG A 57 13.58 -6.56 -10.57
N LEU A 58 12.34 -6.89 -10.21
CA LEU A 58 11.17 -6.69 -11.08
C LEU A 58 10.95 -5.21 -11.39
N LYS A 59 11.12 -4.32 -10.39
CA LYS A 59 11.03 -2.86 -10.57
C LYS A 59 12.04 -2.31 -11.58
N MET A 60 13.20 -2.93 -11.70
CA MET A 60 14.28 -2.47 -12.58
C MET A 60 14.21 -3.09 -13.98
N LEU A 61 13.25 -4.00 -14.24
CA LEU A 61 13.14 -4.62 -15.56
C LEU A 61 12.55 -3.64 -16.57
N PRO A 62 13.22 -3.43 -17.71
CA PRO A 62 12.61 -2.75 -18.85
C PRO A 62 11.33 -3.46 -19.29
N SER A 63 10.37 -2.71 -19.83
CA SER A 63 9.07 -3.21 -20.28
C SER A 63 9.16 -4.46 -21.15
N GLU A 64 10.09 -4.47 -22.10
CA GLU A 64 10.32 -5.61 -23.00
C GLU A 64 10.73 -6.89 -22.26
N ASN A 65 11.43 -6.76 -21.13
CA ASN A 65 11.94 -7.89 -20.33
C ASN A 65 11.02 -8.30 -19.18
N GLN A 66 9.90 -7.60 -18.99
CA GLN A 66 8.91 -7.98 -17.99
C GLN A 66 8.29 -9.34 -18.33
N PRO A 67 8.08 -10.21 -17.32
CA PRO A 67 7.48 -11.53 -17.55
C PRO A 67 6.05 -11.43 -18.09
N LYS A 68 5.62 -12.49 -18.77
CA LYS A 68 4.31 -12.53 -19.45
C LYS A 68 3.14 -12.24 -18.50
N TRP A 69 3.19 -12.74 -17.26
CA TRP A 69 2.15 -12.55 -16.25
C TRP A 69 2.00 -11.08 -15.79
N MET A 70 2.98 -10.22 -16.04
CA MET A 70 2.88 -8.77 -15.80
C MET A 70 2.27 -8.01 -16.97
N LYS A 71 2.16 -8.63 -18.16
CA LYS A 71 1.72 -7.99 -19.39
C LYS A 71 0.31 -8.40 -19.83
N GLN A 72 -0.14 -9.59 -19.43
CA GLN A 72 -1.44 -10.12 -19.78
C GLN A 72 -1.96 -11.08 -18.73
N GLU A 73 -3.29 -11.26 -18.70
CA GLU A 73 -3.90 -12.31 -17.86
C GLU A 73 -3.42 -13.69 -18.28
N ILE A 74 -3.11 -14.53 -17.29
CA ILE A 74 -2.83 -15.95 -17.48
C ILE A 74 -3.85 -16.74 -16.68
N THR A 75 -4.72 -17.43 -17.39
CA THR A 75 -5.83 -18.21 -16.84
C THR A 75 -5.75 -19.69 -17.19
N ASP A 76 -4.72 -20.10 -17.95
CA ASP A 76 -4.52 -21.48 -18.37
C ASP A 76 -4.12 -22.33 -17.15
N THR A 77 -4.93 -23.34 -16.85
CA THR A 77 -4.76 -24.26 -15.73
C THR A 77 -3.53 -25.15 -15.84
N THR A 78 -2.87 -25.17 -17.00
CA THR A 78 -1.60 -25.91 -17.25
C THR A 78 -0.37 -25.04 -17.06
N SER A 79 -0.55 -23.73 -16.82
CA SER A 79 0.54 -22.79 -16.61
C SER A 79 1.14 -22.95 -15.19
N ASP A 80 2.41 -22.64 -15.05
CA ASP A 80 3.11 -22.48 -13.77
C ASP A 80 2.89 -21.10 -13.11
N SER A 81 2.09 -20.25 -13.75
CA SER A 81 1.75 -18.93 -13.27
C SER A 81 0.34 -18.52 -13.67
N TYR A 82 -0.31 -17.79 -12.78
CA TYR A 82 -1.65 -17.22 -12.98
C TYR A 82 -1.58 -15.72 -12.73
N SER A 83 -2.35 -14.96 -13.50
CA SER A 83 -2.46 -13.52 -13.26
C SER A 83 -3.83 -12.97 -13.66
N VAL A 84 -4.33 -12.01 -12.89
CA VAL A 84 -5.53 -11.24 -13.15
C VAL A 84 -5.24 -9.76 -13.11
N PHE A 85 -6.01 -8.99 -13.88
CA PHE A 85 -5.85 -7.56 -14.03
C PHE A 85 -7.12 -6.83 -13.64
N GLN A 86 -6.96 -5.64 -13.09
CA GLN A 86 -8.05 -4.72 -12.78
C GLN A 86 -7.63 -3.31 -13.14
N GLN A 87 -8.41 -2.64 -13.98
CA GLN A 87 -8.24 -1.20 -14.22
C GLN A 87 -8.67 -0.43 -12.96
N LEU A 88 -7.80 0.41 -12.43
CA LEU A 88 -8.06 1.26 -11.26
C LEU A 88 -8.56 2.65 -11.68
N ASP A 89 -7.92 3.23 -12.71
CA ASP A 89 -8.27 4.51 -13.34
C ASP A 89 -7.84 4.50 -14.82
N GLU A 90 -7.80 5.69 -15.49
CA GLU A 90 -7.48 5.79 -16.91
C GLU A 90 -6.10 5.25 -17.27
N ASP A 91 -5.11 5.44 -16.38
CA ASP A 91 -3.71 5.13 -16.62
C ASP A 91 -3.19 3.95 -15.78
N THR A 92 -3.82 3.66 -14.64
CA THR A 92 -3.32 2.71 -13.65
C THR A 92 -4.03 1.35 -13.72
N THR A 93 -3.25 0.30 -13.80
CA THR A 93 -3.72 -1.09 -13.77
C THR A 93 -3.12 -1.86 -12.61
N ALA A 94 -3.96 -2.55 -11.84
CA ALA A 94 -3.54 -3.50 -10.82
C ALA A 94 -3.40 -4.91 -11.39
N VAL A 95 -2.34 -5.60 -10.99
CA VAL A 95 -2.06 -7.00 -11.34
C VAL A 95 -1.90 -7.80 -10.07
N LEU A 96 -2.63 -8.91 -9.96
CA LEU A 96 -2.39 -9.94 -8.95
C LEU A 96 -1.90 -11.20 -9.65
N ALA A 97 -0.74 -11.71 -9.25
CA ALA A 97 -0.12 -12.87 -9.88
C ALA A 97 0.37 -13.89 -8.85
N ALA A 98 0.14 -15.17 -9.12
CA ALA A 98 0.77 -16.31 -8.46
C ALA A 98 1.77 -16.95 -9.44
N VAL A 99 3.01 -17.15 -9.01
CA VAL A 99 4.12 -17.60 -9.86
C VAL A 99 4.84 -18.77 -9.20
N GLY A 100 5.28 -19.75 -10.00
CA GLY A 100 5.81 -21.01 -9.50
C GLY A 100 4.70 -21.83 -8.82
N VAL A 101 3.59 -22.02 -9.53
CA VAL A 101 2.42 -22.74 -9.01
C VAL A 101 2.62 -24.23 -9.12
N HIS A 102 2.51 -24.92 -7.98
CA HIS A 102 2.69 -26.40 -7.90
C HIS A 102 1.35 -27.15 -7.94
N ARG A 103 0.25 -26.47 -7.63
CA ARG A 103 -1.10 -27.06 -7.69
C ARG A 103 -1.73 -26.84 -9.04
N GLY A 104 -1.89 -27.89 -9.85
CA GLY A 104 -2.60 -27.81 -11.12
C GLY A 104 -4.12 -27.70 -10.95
N GLY A 105 -4.79 -27.17 -12.00
CA GLY A 105 -6.25 -27.12 -12.06
C GLY A 105 -6.90 -26.08 -11.15
N CYS A 106 -6.16 -25.10 -10.64
CA CYS A 106 -6.70 -24.04 -9.82
C CYS A 106 -7.58 -23.09 -10.64
N GLU A 107 -8.69 -22.64 -10.04
CA GLU A 107 -9.58 -21.67 -10.65
C GLU A 107 -9.09 -20.25 -10.36
N ILE A 108 -9.17 -19.38 -11.35
CA ILE A 108 -8.81 -17.96 -11.25
C ILE A 108 -9.80 -17.13 -10.42
N ALA A 109 -10.96 -17.73 -10.09
CA ALA A 109 -12.03 -17.06 -9.37
C ALA A 109 -11.61 -16.46 -8.04
N LEU A 110 -10.71 -17.13 -7.28
CA LEU A 110 -10.19 -16.60 -6.04
C LEU A 110 -9.41 -15.30 -6.26
N MET A 111 -8.50 -15.27 -7.23
CA MET A 111 -7.70 -14.06 -7.51
C MET A 111 -8.59 -12.89 -7.93
N ARG A 112 -9.59 -13.14 -8.77
CA ARG A 112 -10.57 -12.13 -9.19
C ARG A 112 -11.43 -11.63 -8.02
N ALA A 113 -11.74 -12.51 -7.07
CA ALA A 113 -12.51 -12.13 -5.88
C ALA A 113 -11.71 -11.27 -4.91
N VAL A 114 -10.42 -11.56 -4.72
CA VAL A 114 -9.59 -10.87 -3.71
C VAL A 114 -8.88 -9.63 -4.25
N LEU A 115 -8.59 -9.55 -5.57
CA LEU A 115 -7.87 -8.43 -6.17
C LEU A 115 -8.46 -7.05 -5.80
N PRO A 116 -9.78 -6.81 -5.83
CA PRO A 116 -10.34 -5.48 -5.54
C PRO A 116 -10.10 -4.99 -4.11
N TYR A 117 -9.85 -5.88 -3.15
CA TYR A 117 -9.66 -5.50 -1.74
C TYR A 117 -8.33 -4.80 -1.49
N ILE A 118 -7.27 -5.15 -2.25
CA ILE A 118 -5.94 -4.57 -2.04
C ILE A 118 -5.91 -3.08 -2.40
N PRO A 119 -6.30 -2.63 -3.61
CA PRO A 119 -6.30 -1.22 -3.95
C PRO A 119 -7.26 -0.41 -3.07
N GLN A 120 -8.39 -0.98 -2.63
CA GLN A 120 -9.28 -0.33 -1.67
C GLN A 120 -8.60 -0.09 -0.31
N ALA A 121 -7.87 -1.08 0.20
CA ALA A 121 -7.12 -0.94 1.45
C ALA A 121 -6.00 0.12 1.32
N ILE A 122 -5.29 0.15 0.19
CA ILE A 122 -4.27 1.15 -0.13
C ILE A 122 -4.87 2.56 -0.18
N ALA A 123 -5.99 2.73 -0.89
CA ALA A 123 -6.69 4.01 -1.00
C ALA A 123 -7.18 4.51 0.37
N LEU A 124 -7.78 3.63 1.18
CA LEU A 124 -8.24 3.96 2.52
C LEU A 124 -7.10 4.44 3.41
N GLN A 125 -5.95 3.75 3.38
CA GLN A 125 -4.78 4.17 4.17
C GLN A 125 -4.21 5.51 3.70
N LYS A 126 -4.15 5.74 2.38
CA LYS A 126 -3.73 7.04 1.84
C LYS A 126 -4.65 8.17 2.33
N MET A 127 -5.96 7.94 2.32
CA MET A 127 -6.95 8.91 2.84
C MET A 127 -6.77 9.16 4.35
N GLN A 128 -6.57 8.11 5.15
CA GLN A 128 -6.36 8.24 6.58
C GLN A 128 -5.09 9.05 6.88
N LYS A 129 -3.97 8.77 6.21
CA LYS A 129 -2.73 9.54 6.36
C LYS A 129 -2.89 11.00 5.95
N GLN A 130 -3.65 11.25 4.87
CA GLN A 130 -3.95 12.61 4.43
C GLN A 130 -4.80 13.37 5.47
N GLN A 131 -5.84 12.72 6.01
CA GLN A 131 -6.66 13.31 7.07
C GLN A 131 -5.84 13.59 8.34
N GLU A 132 -4.97 12.65 8.73
CA GLU A 132 -4.06 12.84 9.87
C GLU A 132 -3.12 14.02 9.62
N TYR A 133 -2.52 14.10 8.43
CA TYR A 133 -1.67 15.23 8.05
C TYR A 133 -2.41 16.56 8.14
N LEU A 134 -3.60 16.68 7.53
CA LEU A 134 -4.44 17.89 7.56
C LEU A 134 -4.94 18.24 8.96
N SER A 135 -5.08 17.26 9.85
CA SER A 135 -5.44 17.52 11.25
C SER A 135 -4.36 18.30 12.01
N TYR A 136 -3.09 18.16 11.60
CA TYR A 136 -1.94 18.76 12.29
C TYR A 136 -1.20 19.83 11.47
N HIS A 137 -1.52 20.00 10.18
CA HIS A 137 -0.87 20.97 9.31
C HIS A 137 -1.88 21.93 8.68
N ASP A 138 -1.43 23.11 8.36
CA ASP A 138 -2.17 24.11 7.59
C ASP A 138 -2.05 23.76 6.11
N ASP A 139 -3.19 23.63 5.44
CA ASP A 139 -3.26 23.15 4.05
C ASP A 139 -2.58 24.10 3.05
N LEU A 140 -2.54 25.39 3.35
CA LEU A 140 -1.95 26.41 2.46
C LEU A 140 -0.43 26.50 2.58
N THR A 141 0.08 26.42 3.80
CA THR A 141 1.49 26.67 4.11
C THR A 141 2.30 25.43 4.42
N GLY A 142 1.62 24.30 4.69
CA GLY A 142 2.25 23.06 5.16
C GLY A 142 2.86 23.12 6.56
N LEU A 143 2.71 24.24 7.25
CA LEU A 143 3.21 24.41 8.62
C LEU A 143 2.27 23.73 9.61
N LEU A 144 2.77 23.48 10.84
CA LEU A 144 1.96 22.98 11.93
C LEU A 144 0.82 23.95 12.25
N ASN A 145 -0.40 23.44 12.32
CA ASN A 145 -1.58 24.23 12.62
C ASN A 145 -1.81 24.42 14.12
N ARG A 146 -2.93 25.07 14.46
CA ARG A 146 -3.31 25.31 15.86
C ARG A 146 -3.47 24.02 16.67
N ASN A 147 -3.97 22.94 16.08
CA ASN A 147 -4.19 21.67 16.78
C ASN A 147 -2.84 21.07 17.21
N SER A 148 -1.85 21.06 16.32
CA SER A 148 -0.49 20.64 16.62
C SER A 148 0.12 21.43 17.79
N PHE A 149 -0.14 22.75 17.81
CA PHE A 149 0.36 23.60 18.90
C PHE A 149 -0.29 23.25 20.25
N VAL A 150 -1.60 22.99 20.27
CA VAL A 150 -2.31 22.60 21.50
C VAL A 150 -1.80 21.25 22.00
N ASP A 151 -1.72 20.26 21.13
CA ASP A 151 -1.19 18.92 21.47
C ASP A 151 0.25 19.00 22.00
N TYR A 152 1.08 19.81 21.35
CA TYR A 152 2.45 20.05 21.83
C TYR A 152 2.48 20.64 23.25
N LEU A 153 1.63 21.63 23.54
CA LEU A 153 1.55 22.22 24.87
C LEU A 153 1.08 21.23 25.93
N ASP A 154 0.15 20.33 25.60
CA ASP A 154 -0.32 19.31 26.54
C ASP A 154 0.79 18.30 26.86
N HIS A 155 1.54 17.85 25.84
CA HIS A 155 2.73 17.00 26.05
C HIS A 155 3.87 17.70 26.83
N VAL A 156 3.99 19.03 26.68
CA VAL A 156 4.98 19.82 27.41
C VAL A 156 4.63 19.93 28.89
N LYS A 157 3.34 20.03 29.23
CA LYS A 157 2.86 20.05 30.63
C LYS A 157 3.18 18.76 31.39
N GLU A 158 3.25 17.63 30.69
CA GLU A 158 3.58 16.33 31.27
C GLU A 158 5.10 16.14 31.51
N LYS A 159 5.94 17.02 30.96
CA LYS A 159 7.40 16.97 31.09
C LYS A 159 7.88 18.02 32.07
N GLU A 160 8.73 17.65 33.02
CA GLU A 160 9.46 18.61 33.89
C GLU A 160 10.47 19.41 33.04
N LEU A 161 10.00 20.50 32.43
CA LEU A 161 10.88 21.40 31.67
C LEU A 161 11.49 22.45 32.60
N LYS A 162 12.81 22.64 32.46
CA LYS A 162 13.53 23.68 33.20
C LYS A 162 13.23 25.09 32.69
N SER A 163 12.89 25.25 31.42
CA SER A 163 12.51 26.50 30.77
C SER A 163 11.74 26.25 29.47
N LEU A 164 10.84 27.16 29.14
CA LEU A 164 10.11 27.22 27.89
C LEU A 164 10.08 28.66 27.39
N GLY A 165 10.36 28.86 26.10
CA GLY A 165 10.21 30.13 25.41
C GLY A 165 9.12 30.05 24.34
N ALA A 166 8.34 31.12 24.18
CA ALA A 166 7.36 31.25 23.11
C ALA A 166 7.55 32.58 22.37
N LEU A 167 7.42 32.55 21.02
CA LEU A 167 7.46 33.74 20.19
C LEU A 167 6.16 33.80 19.36
N SER A 168 5.43 34.91 19.46
CA SER A 168 4.27 35.19 18.64
C SER A 168 4.61 36.28 17.64
N ILE A 169 4.33 36.06 16.36
CA ILE A 169 4.58 37.00 15.27
C ILE A 169 3.26 37.27 14.56
N ASP A 170 2.92 38.55 14.35
CA ASP A 170 1.78 38.98 13.57
C ASP A 170 2.24 39.93 12.47
N ILE A 171 1.61 39.82 11.28
CA ILE A 171 1.91 40.67 10.14
C ILE A 171 0.81 41.73 10.03
N ASN A 172 1.16 42.96 10.38
CA ASN A 172 0.23 44.10 10.26
C ASN A 172 0.06 44.54 8.79
N GLY A 173 -1.17 44.90 8.40
CA GLY A 173 -1.45 45.51 7.09
C GLY A 173 -1.89 44.53 5.99
N LEU A 174 -2.17 43.24 6.30
CA LEU A 174 -2.71 42.31 5.31
C LEU A 174 -4.19 42.47 4.97
N LYS A 175 -4.91 43.42 5.64
CA LYS A 175 -6.28 43.76 5.30
C LYS A 175 -6.26 45.08 4.49
N ASN A 176 -6.22 44.96 3.19
CA ASN A 176 -6.69 45.96 2.24
C ASN A 176 -7.82 45.35 1.43
#